data_d9bf4be04b86c25463343f91faa244c3
#
_entry.id   d9bf4be04b86c25463343f91faa244c3
#
_cell.length_a   1.000
_cell.length_b   1.000
_cell.length_c   1.000
_cell.angle_alpha   90.00
_cell.angle_beta   90.00
_cell.angle_gamma   90.00
#
_symmetry.space_group_name_H-M   'P 1'
#
loop_
_entity.id
_entity.type
_entity.pdbx_description
1 polymer ?
#
loop_
_entity_poly.entity_id
_entity_poly.type
_entity_poly.pdbx_seq_one_letter_code
_entity_poly.pdbx_strand_id
1 'polypeptide(L)'
;MNYKPILIVAGEPNSIFLEIFFKSIQAHHYKSPLIIIASKKLLEQQMMKLGFFFKINTIDQNFKKFNLLDNKKINLINVEYKFKSCFEKISSKSNDYIKNSFELALKIIKQNKLSKFINGPISKKSFLKGKALGITEYLAKKTKNNNKVVMLIFNNKLSVSPLTTHLPLKDVHKQISKQKIYQHVKLIDKFYKTKFNKLPRIAITGLNPHCESNFKNSEEDKVIIPAIKKL
;
A
#
# COMPACT_ATOMS: atom_id res chain seq x y z
N MET A 1 -24.34 8.65 6.64
CA MET A 1 -23.34 8.54 5.55
C MET A 1 -22.82 7.12 5.52
N ASN A 2 -22.89 6.46 4.37
CA ASN A 2 -22.43 5.06 4.25
C ASN A 2 -20.93 5.05 3.89
N TYR A 3 -20.06 4.92 4.89
CA TYR A 3 -18.60 4.92 4.68
C TYR A 3 -18.15 3.62 4.03
N LYS A 4 -17.43 3.71 2.92
CA LYS A 4 -16.84 2.54 2.27
C LYS A 4 -15.81 1.86 3.17
N PRO A 5 -15.82 0.53 3.28
CA PRO A 5 -14.92 -0.23 4.11
C PRO A 5 -13.46 -0.09 3.67
N ILE A 6 -12.56 -0.31 4.63
CA ILE A 6 -11.11 -0.38 4.43
C ILE A 6 -10.67 -1.82 4.66
N LEU A 7 -10.08 -2.43 3.64
CA LEU A 7 -9.52 -3.77 3.74
C LEU A 7 -8.07 -3.69 4.20
N ILE A 8 -7.70 -4.50 5.18
CA ILE A 8 -6.38 -4.50 5.80
C ILE A 8 -5.80 -5.91 5.69
N VAL A 9 -4.61 -6.06 5.12
CA VAL A 9 -3.83 -7.31 5.16
C VAL A 9 -2.76 -7.18 6.23
N ALA A 10 -2.75 -8.07 7.21
CA ALA A 10 -1.79 -8.02 8.31
C ALA A 10 -0.33 -8.16 7.86
N GLY A 11 -0.08 -8.83 6.73
CA GLY A 11 1.26 -9.01 6.19
C GLY A 11 2.07 -10.06 6.94
N GLU A 12 3.32 -9.75 7.30
CA GLU A 12 4.20 -10.66 8.04
C GLU A 12 3.63 -10.94 9.44
N PRO A 13 3.30 -12.19 9.75
CA PRO A 13 2.66 -12.56 11.02
C PRO A 13 3.52 -12.30 12.26
N ASN A 14 4.84 -12.31 12.09
CA ASN A 14 5.81 -12.07 13.15
C ASN A 14 6.33 -10.62 13.17
N SER A 15 5.55 -9.69 12.64
CA SER A 15 5.84 -8.26 12.68
C SER A 15 5.10 -7.57 13.83
N ILE A 16 5.41 -6.31 14.06
CA ILE A 16 4.73 -5.46 15.04
C ILE A 16 3.33 -5.00 14.58
N PHE A 17 2.87 -5.45 13.42
CA PHE A 17 1.67 -4.88 12.80
C PHE A 17 0.41 -5.07 13.64
N LEU A 18 0.18 -6.25 14.21
CA LEU A 18 -1.01 -6.50 15.02
C LEU A 18 -1.01 -5.66 16.30
N GLU A 19 0.16 -5.43 16.92
CA GLU A 19 0.27 -4.50 18.05
C GLU A 19 -0.14 -3.08 17.65
N ILE A 20 0.39 -2.58 16.53
CA ILE A 20 0.01 -1.25 15.99
C ILE A 20 -1.49 -1.21 15.69
N PHE A 21 -2.04 -2.26 15.09
CA PHE A 21 -3.46 -2.36 14.78
C PHE A 21 -4.32 -2.28 16.05
N PHE A 22 -3.99 -3.06 17.09
CA PHE A 22 -4.74 -3.04 18.35
C PHE A 22 -4.66 -1.67 19.03
N LYS A 23 -3.47 -1.07 19.12
CA LYS A 23 -3.29 0.28 19.66
C LYS A 23 -4.11 1.32 18.87
N SER A 24 -4.13 1.20 17.56
CA SER A 24 -4.84 2.12 16.66
C SER A 24 -6.35 2.07 16.86
N ILE A 25 -6.95 0.86 16.94
CA ILE A 25 -8.40 0.71 17.16
C ILE A 25 -8.82 0.99 18.60
N GLN A 26 -7.91 0.91 19.56
CA GLN A 26 -8.15 1.33 20.94
C GLN A 26 -8.15 2.86 21.09
N ALA A 27 -7.21 3.52 20.41
CA ALA A 27 -7.03 4.97 20.53
C ALA A 27 -7.99 5.80 19.67
N HIS A 28 -8.54 5.22 18.59
CA HIS A 28 -9.30 5.98 17.60
C HIS A 28 -10.59 5.29 17.18
N HIS A 29 -11.65 6.09 16.98
CA HIS A 29 -12.90 5.65 16.39
C HIS A 29 -12.91 5.92 14.89
N TYR A 30 -12.90 4.85 14.10
CA TYR A 30 -12.93 4.94 12.63
C TYR A 30 -14.36 4.90 12.11
N LYS A 31 -14.71 5.85 11.23
CA LYS A 31 -16.03 5.89 10.57
C LYS A 31 -16.20 4.81 9.50
N SER A 32 -15.13 4.48 8.78
CA SER A 32 -15.13 3.38 7.80
C SER A 32 -15.03 2.04 8.51
N PRO A 33 -15.83 1.03 8.16
CA PRO A 33 -15.62 -0.33 8.65
C PRO A 33 -14.20 -0.82 8.33
N LEU A 34 -13.49 -1.31 9.32
CA LEU A 34 -12.18 -1.92 9.15
C LEU A 34 -12.35 -3.44 9.05
N ILE A 35 -11.75 -4.05 8.04
CA ILE A 35 -11.81 -5.49 7.80
C ILE A 35 -10.39 -5.99 7.69
N ILE A 36 -9.96 -6.81 8.64
CA ILE A 36 -8.61 -7.37 8.64
C ILE A 36 -8.60 -8.80 8.10
N ILE A 37 -7.65 -9.08 7.22
CA ILE A 37 -7.31 -10.41 6.75
C ILE A 37 -6.08 -10.87 7.51
N ALA A 38 -6.26 -11.85 8.39
CA ALA A 38 -5.22 -12.37 9.26
C ALA A 38 -5.56 -13.79 9.72
N SER A 39 -4.60 -14.47 10.36
CA SER A 39 -4.89 -15.72 11.07
C SER A 39 -5.60 -15.41 12.39
N LYS A 40 -6.83 -15.94 12.54
CA LYS A 40 -7.62 -15.78 13.77
C LYS A 40 -6.85 -16.25 14.99
N LYS A 41 -6.33 -17.46 14.93
CA LYS A 41 -5.59 -18.08 16.04
C LYS A 41 -4.37 -17.25 16.45
N LEU A 42 -3.60 -16.74 15.48
CA LEU A 42 -2.45 -15.89 15.77
C LEU A 42 -2.88 -14.53 16.36
N LEU A 43 -3.91 -13.91 15.77
CA LEU A 43 -4.43 -12.63 16.22
C LEU A 43 -4.93 -12.73 17.67
N GLU A 44 -5.68 -13.77 18.03
CA GLU A 44 -6.16 -14.02 19.40
C GLU A 44 -5.00 -14.20 20.37
N GLN A 45 -3.98 -14.99 20.01
CA GLN A 45 -2.82 -15.21 20.89
C GLN A 45 -1.96 -13.95 21.05
N GLN A 46 -1.68 -13.21 19.99
CA GLN A 46 -0.95 -11.93 20.09
C GLN A 46 -1.74 -10.90 20.87
N MET A 47 -3.06 -10.81 20.65
CA MET A 47 -3.96 -9.93 21.37
C MET A 47 -3.89 -10.18 22.88
N MET A 48 -4.01 -11.44 23.31
CA MET A 48 -3.91 -11.83 24.69
C MET A 48 -2.52 -11.54 25.30
N LYS A 49 -1.45 -11.89 24.61
CA LYS A 49 -0.06 -11.65 25.04
C LYS A 49 0.28 -10.17 25.20
N LEU A 50 -0.34 -9.32 24.39
CA LEU A 50 -0.13 -7.86 24.42
C LEU A 50 -1.12 -7.13 25.35
N GLY A 51 -2.00 -7.85 26.05
CA GLY A 51 -2.94 -7.26 27.00
C GLY A 51 -4.11 -6.51 26.37
N PHE A 52 -4.49 -6.85 25.13
CA PHE A 52 -5.69 -6.29 24.49
C PHE A 52 -6.87 -7.25 24.58
N PHE A 53 -8.09 -6.70 24.65
CA PHE A 53 -9.33 -7.46 24.82
C PHE A 53 -10.40 -6.94 23.85
N PHE A 54 -10.40 -7.42 22.61
CA PHE A 54 -11.41 -7.08 21.61
C PHE A 54 -12.26 -8.28 21.25
N LYS A 55 -13.56 -8.07 21.05
CA LYS A 55 -14.42 -9.08 20.45
C LYS A 55 -14.11 -9.19 18.96
N ILE A 56 -14.12 -10.42 18.44
CA ILE A 56 -13.86 -10.70 17.02
C ILE A 56 -15.18 -11.10 16.35
N ASN A 57 -15.44 -10.50 15.21
CA ASN A 57 -16.48 -10.87 14.28
C ASN A 57 -15.83 -11.56 13.08
N THR A 58 -15.89 -12.90 13.02
CA THR A 58 -15.34 -13.65 11.88
C THR A 58 -16.32 -13.57 10.70
N ILE A 59 -15.80 -13.12 9.56
CA ILE A 59 -16.55 -12.87 8.34
C ILE A 59 -16.15 -13.93 7.31
N ASP A 60 -17.14 -14.49 6.63
CA ASP A 60 -16.90 -15.37 5.48
C ASP A 60 -16.26 -14.58 4.31
N GLN A 61 -15.33 -15.22 3.60
CA GLN A 61 -14.63 -14.61 2.47
C GLN A 61 -15.55 -14.22 1.29
N ASN A 62 -16.75 -14.80 1.20
CA ASN A 62 -17.77 -14.50 0.21
C ASN A 62 -18.80 -13.45 0.68
N PHE A 63 -18.62 -12.91 1.87
CA PHE A 63 -19.49 -11.87 2.42
C PHE A 63 -19.49 -10.64 1.51
N LYS A 64 -20.68 -10.09 1.22
CA LYS A 64 -20.83 -8.99 0.26
C LYS A 64 -21.29 -7.67 0.88
N LYS A 65 -21.85 -7.72 2.09
CA LYS A 65 -22.45 -6.54 2.73
C LYS A 65 -21.47 -5.83 3.67
N PHE A 66 -20.24 -5.63 3.25
CA PHE A 66 -19.18 -5.01 4.07
C PHE A 66 -19.52 -3.60 4.59
N ASN A 67 -20.38 -2.88 3.91
CA ASN A 67 -20.85 -1.56 4.31
C ASN A 67 -21.82 -1.58 5.51
N LEU A 68 -22.34 -2.75 5.88
CA LEU A 68 -23.18 -2.94 7.07
C LEU A 68 -22.39 -3.28 8.34
N LEU A 69 -21.07 -3.49 8.20
CA LEU A 69 -20.20 -3.76 9.33
C LEU A 69 -19.92 -2.49 10.12
N ASP A 70 -19.73 -2.63 11.41
CA ASP A 70 -19.25 -1.58 12.31
C ASP A 70 -17.86 -1.95 12.88
N ASN A 71 -17.30 -1.05 13.69
CA ASN A 71 -16.01 -1.25 14.36
C ASN A 71 -16.14 -1.58 15.86
N LYS A 72 -17.32 -2.00 16.33
CA LYS A 72 -17.52 -2.47 17.71
C LYS A 72 -16.77 -3.77 18.02
N LYS A 73 -16.45 -4.52 16.95
CA LYS A 73 -15.69 -5.77 16.98
C LYS A 73 -14.62 -5.71 15.89
N ILE A 74 -13.56 -6.48 16.05
CA ILE A 74 -12.59 -6.69 14.96
C ILE A 74 -13.26 -7.56 13.88
N ASN A 75 -13.53 -6.98 12.73
CA ASN A 75 -14.05 -7.72 11.58
C ASN A 75 -12.89 -8.47 10.91
N LEU A 76 -12.87 -9.78 11.03
CA LEU A 76 -11.77 -10.63 10.61
C LEU A 76 -12.21 -11.59 9.49
N ILE A 77 -11.46 -11.62 8.40
CA ILE A 77 -11.48 -12.70 7.43
C ILE A 77 -10.27 -13.60 7.70
N ASN A 78 -10.54 -14.86 8.08
CA ASN A 78 -9.49 -15.78 8.49
C ASN A 78 -8.70 -16.34 7.30
N VAL A 79 -7.37 -16.33 7.45
CA VAL A 79 -6.43 -17.10 6.62
C VAL A 79 -5.57 -17.93 7.54
N GLU A 80 -5.59 -19.24 7.35
CA GLU A 80 -4.87 -20.15 8.23
C GLU A 80 -3.35 -19.92 8.18
N TYR A 81 -2.74 -19.92 9.37
CA TYR A 81 -1.30 -19.86 9.54
C TYR A 81 -0.87 -20.84 10.65
N LYS A 82 0.07 -21.74 10.32
CA LYS A 82 0.64 -22.68 11.29
C LYS A 82 1.87 -22.06 11.95
N PHE A 83 1.87 -21.97 13.26
CA PHE A 83 2.97 -21.41 14.06
C PHE A 83 3.13 -22.20 15.37
N LYS A 84 4.31 -22.12 15.97
CA LYS A 84 4.62 -22.74 17.26
C LYS A 84 4.48 -21.74 18.41
N SER A 85 4.88 -20.49 18.16
CA SER A 85 4.76 -19.39 19.11
C SER A 85 4.18 -18.16 18.39
N CYS A 86 3.45 -17.33 19.15
CA CYS A 86 2.83 -16.13 18.59
C CYS A 86 3.84 -15.02 18.20
N PHE A 87 5.09 -15.14 18.60
CA PHE A 87 6.19 -14.27 18.20
C PHE A 87 7.40 -15.10 17.80
N GLU A 88 7.51 -15.44 16.54
CA GLU A 88 8.65 -16.16 15.97
C GLU A 88 9.57 -15.22 15.19
N LYS A 89 10.76 -15.71 14.86
CA LYS A 89 11.64 -15.00 13.91
C LYS A 89 11.03 -15.02 12.51
N ILE A 90 11.12 -13.88 11.82
CA ILE A 90 10.67 -13.75 10.42
C ILE A 90 11.42 -14.76 9.55
N SER A 91 10.67 -15.57 8.80
CA SER A 91 11.24 -16.62 7.96
C SER A 91 10.36 -16.87 6.72
N SER A 92 10.83 -17.73 5.82
CA SER A 92 10.05 -18.13 4.64
C SER A 92 8.81 -18.98 4.95
N LYS A 93 8.65 -19.47 6.18
CA LYS A 93 7.47 -20.24 6.61
C LYS A 93 6.16 -19.45 6.50
N SER A 94 6.22 -18.12 6.60
CA SER A 94 5.07 -17.22 6.48
C SER A 94 4.69 -16.89 5.02
N ASN A 95 5.51 -17.27 4.04
CA ASN A 95 5.35 -16.80 2.66
C ASN A 95 4.00 -17.20 2.04
N ASP A 96 3.55 -18.44 2.24
CA ASP A 96 2.26 -18.90 1.68
C ASP A 96 1.08 -18.21 2.35
N TYR A 97 1.14 -18.03 3.67
CA TYR A 97 0.15 -17.24 4.41
C TYR A 97 0.06 -15.80 3.88
N ILE A 98 1.20 -15.12 3.72
CA ILE A 98 1.26 -13.75 3.20
C ILE A 98 0.69 -13.71 1.78
N LYS A 99 1.13 -14.62 0.90
CA LYS A 99 0.66 -14.71 -0.48
C LYS A 99 -0.85 -14.91 -0.54
N ASN A 100 -1.38 -15.88 0.20
CA ASN A 100 -2.82 -16.20 0.23
C ASN A 100 -3.64 -15.03 0.78
N SER A 101 -3.13 -14.32 1.80
CA SER A 101 -3.77 -13.13 2.35
C SER A 101 -3.88 -12.01 1.32
N PHE A 102 -2.83 -11.74 0.54
CA PHE A 102 -2.87 -10.74 -0.52
C PHE A 102 -3.78 -11.17 -1.69
N GLU A 103 -3.74 -12.42 -2.11
CA GLU A 103 -4.58 -12.94 -3.19
C GLU A 103 -6.07 -12.86 -2.82
N LEU A 104 -6.40 -13.24 -1.59
CA LEU A 104 -7.76 -13.09 -1.06
C LEU A 104 -8.18 -11.62 -1.00
N ALA A 105 -7.32 -10.73 -0.52
CA ALA A 105 -7.60 -9.31 -0.48
C ALA A 105 -7.90 -8.73 -1.87
N LEU A 106 -7.07 -9.04 -2.85
CA LEU A 106 -7.23 -8.56 -4.23
C LEU A 106 -8.52 -9.13 -4.87
N LYS A 107 -8.87 -10.39 -4.58
CA LYS A 107 -10.14 -10.99 -4.99
C LYS A 107 -11.32 -10.22 -4.42
N ILE A 108 -11.33 -9.97 -3.11
CA ILE A 108 -12.41 -9.24 -2.41
C ILE A 108 -12.53 -7.81 -2.94
N ILE A 109 -11.41 -7.10 -3.10
CA ILE A 109 -11.37 -5.74 -3.66
C ILE A 109 -12.05 -5.70 -5.03
N LYS A 110 -11.68 -6.63 -5.92
CA LYS A 110 -12.23 -6.72 -7.27
C LYS A 110 -13.73 -7.02 -7.25
N GLN A 111 -14.15 -8.02 -6.50
CA GLN A 111 -15.54 -8.48 -6.43
C GLN A 111 -16.48 -7.42 -5.82
N ASN A 112 -16.03 -6.70 -4.81
CA ASN A 112 -16.84 -5.74 -4.08
C ASN A 112 -16.55 -4.28 -4.46
N LYS A 113 -15.73 -4.03 -5.51
CA LYS A 113 -15.35 -2.69 -5.99
C LYS A 113 -14.83 -1.80 -4.85
N LEU A 114 -14.06 -2.38 -3.92
CA LEU A 114 -13.44 -1.63 -2.84
C LEU A 114 -12.29 -0.78 -3.38
N SER A 115 -12.09 0.39 -2.79
CA SER A 115 -11.07 1.35 -3.24
C SER A 115 -10.03 1.69 -2.17
N LYS A 116 -10.18 1.15 -0.96
CA LYS A 116 -9.28 1.41 0.17
C LYS A 116 -8.66 0.11 0.63
N PHE A 117 -7.33 0.09 0.65
CA PHE A 117 -6.53 -1.06 1.02
C PHE A 117 -5.31 -0.61 1.83
N ILE A 118 -5.06 -1.28 2.95
CA ILE A 118 -3.89 -1.08 3.79
C ILE A 118 -3.18 -2.42 3.91
N ASN A 119 -1.87 -2.43 3.78
CA ASN A 119 -1.06 -3.62 4.04
C ASN A 119 -0.11 -3.40 5.21
N GLY A 120 0.03 -4.41 6.04
CA GLY A 120 1.09 -4.53 7.02
C GLY A 120 2.47 -4.75 6.36
N PRO A 121 3.54 -4.74 7.14
CA PRO A 121 4.89 -4.95 6.63
C PRO A 121 5.06 -6.35 6.05
N ILE A 122 6.00 -6.48 5.12
CA ILE A 122 6.45 -7.75 4.57
C ILE A 122 7.97 -7.82 4.59
N SER A 123 8.53 -9.01 4.72
CA SER A 123 9.97 -9.21 4.60
C SER A 123 10.40 -9.21 3.13
N LYS A 124 11.14 -8.18 2.71
CA LYS A 124 11.70 -8.14 1.34
C LYS A 124 12.60 -9.35 1.06
N LYS A 125 13.44 -9.73 2.04
CA LYS A 125 14.37 -10.86 1.94
C LYS A 125 13.64 -12.20 1.85
N SER A 126 12.68 -12.46 2.73
CA SER A 126 12.00 -13.76 2.82
C SER A 126 10.86 -13.91 1.81
N PHE A 127 10.01 -12.87 1.66
CA PHE A 127 8.81 -12.95 0.85
C PHE A 127 9.05 -12.53 -0.60
N LEU A 128 9.65 -11.35 -0.85
CA LEU A 128 9.83 -10.87 -2.22
C LEU A 128 10.97 -11.58 -2.96
N LYS A 129 12.02 -12.00 -2.26
CA LYS A 129 13.17 -12.76 -2.83
C LYS A 129 13.72 -12.15 -4.13
N GLY A 130 13.82 -10.81 -4.21
CA GLY A 130 14.27 -10.09 -5.42
C GLY A 130 13.27 -10.05 -6.58
N LYS A 131 12.09 -10.67 -6.47
CA LYS A 131 11.07 -10.68 -7.54
C LYS A 131 10.32 -9.35 -7.69
N ALA A 132 10.42 -8.48 -6.72
CA ALA A 132 9.90 -7.11 -6.71
C ALA A 132 10.74 -6.26 -5.76
N LEU A 133 10.87 -4.95 -6.07
CA LEU A 133 11.62 -4.00 -5.25
C LEU A 133 10.90 -3.66 -3.93
N GLY A 134 9.58 -3.75 -3.95
CA GLY A 134 8.73 -3.49 -2.80
C GLY A 134 7.31 -4.02 -2.99
N ILE A 135 6.44 -3.72 -2.00
CA ILE A 135 5.04 -4.13 -2.04
C ILE A 135 4.26 -3.46 -3.17
N THR A 136 4.62 -2.24 -3.53
CA THR A 136 3.99 -1.48 -4.60
C THR A 136 4.13 -2.21 -5.94
N GLU A 137 5.35 -2.63 -6.27
CA GLU A 137 5.65 -3.36 -7.50
C GLU A 137 5.04 -4.77 -7.47
N TYR A 138 5.04 -5.42 -6.31
CA TYR A 138 4.38 -6.71 -6.12
C TYR A 138 2.87 -6.62 -6.43
N LEU A 139 2.18 -5.64 -5.85
CA LEU A 139 0.74 -5.42 -6.08
C LEU A 139 0.46 -4.98 -7.51
N ALA A 140 1.28 -4.11 -8.10
CA ALA A 140 1.18 -3.70 -9.49
C ALA A 140 1.21 -4.89 -10.44
N LYS A 141 2.16 -5.81 -10.23
CA LYS A 141 2.29 -7.06 -11.00
C LYS A 141 1.06 -7.96 -10.82
N LYS A 142 0.60 -8.16 -9.58
CA LYS A 142 -0.57 -9.00 -9.28
C LYS A 142 -1.86 -8.44 -9.88
N THR A 143 -1.98 -7.12 -9.99
CA THR A 143 -3.16 -6.45 -10.57
C THR A 143 -3.02 -6.16 -12.07
N LYS A 144 -1.92 -6.57 -12.72
CA LYS A 144 -1.60 -6.28 -14.13
C LYS A 144 -1.55 -4.78 -14.45
N ASN A 145 -1.11 -3.98 -13.49
CA ASN A 145 -1.02 -2.51 -13.59
C ASN A 145 0.43 -1.99 -13.52
N ASN A 146 1.41 -2.75 -14.01
CA ASN A 146 2.84 -2.46 -13.86
C ASN A 146 3.25 -1.01 -14.21
N ASN A 147 2.61 -0.43 -15.24
CA ASN A 147 2.93 0.93 -15.73
C ASN A 147 1.90 1.98 -15.29
N LYS A 148 0.97 1.63 -14.40
CA LYS A 148 -0.13 2.52 -13.94
C LYS A 148 -0.15 2.68 -12.43
N VAL A 149 1.05 2.68 -11.84
CA VAL A 149 1.22 2.80 -10.39
C VAL A 149 2.16 3.95 -10.09
N VAL A 150 1.75 4.79 -9.15
CA VAL A 150 2.52 5.93 -8.69
C VAL A 150 2.54 5.92 -7.17
N MET A 151 3.71 6.10 -6.60
CA MET A 151 3.84 6.34 -5.17
C MET A 151 3.52 7.81 -4.88
N LEU A 152 2.60 8.06 -3.98
CA LEU A 152 2.27 9.41 -3.52
C LEU A 152 2.38 9.45 -1.99
N ILE A 153 3.35 10.17 -1.47
CA ILE A 153 3.47 10.48 -0.04
C ILE A 153 2.55 11.66 0.20
N PHE A 154 1.41 11.38 0.80
CA PHE A 154 0.30 12.32 0.88
C PHE A 154 0.24 13.03 2.24
N ASN A 155 0.07 14.33 2.17
CA ASN A 155 -0.33 15.20 3.29
C ASN A 155 -1.33 16.24 2.78
N ASN A 156 -2.18 16.76 3.67
CA ASN A 156 -3.21 17.74 3.30
C ASN A 156 -2.64 19.07 2.78
N LYS A 157 -1.42 19.42 3.15
CA LYS A 157 -0.75 20.68 2.75
C LYS A 157 0.18 20.47 1.55
N LEU A 158 0.94 19.37 1.55
CA LEU A 158 1.93 19.06 0.53
C LEU A 158 1.99 17.57 0.31
N SER A 159 2.03 17.15 -0.96
CA SER A 159 2.29 15.75 -1.33
C SER A 159 3.54 15.66 -2.17
N VAL A 160 4.31 14.60 -1.97
CA VAL A 160 5.54 14.34 -2.72
C VAL A 160 5.42 13.00 -3.44
N SER A 161 5.85 12.95 -4.69
CA SER A 161 5.82 11.75 -5.50
C SER A 161 7.17 11.52 -6.19
N PRO A 162 7.94 10.52 -5.76
CA PRO A 162 9.21 10.21 -6.41
C PRO A 162 8.97 9.52 -7.76
N LEU A 163 9.64 10.02 -8.79
CA LEU A 163 9.57 9.40 -10.13
C LEU A 163 10.31 8.06 -10.19
N THR A 164 11.35 7.90 -9.36
CA THR A 164 12.13 6.66 -9.21
C THR A 164 12.23 6.28 -7.73
N THR A 165 12.24 4.98 -7.42
CA THR A 165 12.35 4.44 -6.05
C THR A 165 13.35 3.30 -6.01
N HIS A 166 14.13 3.22 -4.94
CA HIS A 166 15.01 2.09 -4.62
C HIS A 166 16.06 1.72 -5.70
N LEU A 167 16.47 2.69 -6.51
CA LEU A 167 17.52 2.49 -7.51
C LEU A 167 18.88 2.97 -6.99
N PRO A 168 19.99 2.34 -7.41
CA PRO A 168 21.31 2.93 -7.25
C PRO A 168 21.38 4.29 -7.95
N LEU A 169 22.07 5.26 -7.36
CA LEU A 169 22.14 6.62 -7.90
C LEU A 169 22.60 6.66 -9.36
N LYS A 170 23.58 5.84 -9.73
CA LYS A 170 24.10 5.70 -11.12
C LYS A 170 23.06 5.28 -12.14
N ASP A 171 21.92 4.74 -11.72
CA ASP A 171 20.86 4.24 -12.60
C ASP A 171 19.62 5.13 -12.63
N VAL A 172 19.57 6.17 -11.78
CA VAL A 172 18.42 7.07 -11.69
C VAL A 172 18.17 7.80 -13.00
N HIS A 173 19.19 8.42 -13.57
CA HIS A 173 19.09 9.18 -14.84
C HIS A 173 18.56 8.34 -16.00
N LYS A 174 18.94 7.06 -16.07
CA LYS A 174 18.49 6.10 -17.11
C LYS A 174 16.97 5.82 -17.05
N GLN A 175 16.37 6.05 -15.90
CA GLN A 175 14.93 5.80 -15.67
C GLN A 175 14.05 7.04 -15.81
N ILE A 176 14.65 8.20 -16.14
CA ILE A 176 13.93 9.45 -16.37
C ILE A 176 13.61 9.58 -17.84
N SER A 177 12.33 9.63 -18.20
CA SER A 177 11.87 9.83 -19.56
C SER A 177 10.64 10.73 -19.63
N LYS A 178 10.48 11.44 -20.77
CA LYS A 178 9.30 12.28 -21.03
C LYS A 178 8.00 11.53 -20.82
N GLN A 179 7.92 10.30 -21.32
CA GLN A 179 6.73 9.47 -21.23
C GLN A 179 6.42 9.09 -19.76
N LYS A 180 7.45 8.73 -18.97
CA LYS A 180 7.28 8.37 -17.58
C LYS A 180 6.81 9.57 -16.75
N ILE A 181 7.40 10.76 -16.95
CA ILE A 181 6.95 12.00 -16.30
C ILE A 181 5.49 12.27 -16.64
N TYR A 182 5.14 12.24 -17.91
CA TYR A 182 3.78 12.48 -18.39
C TYR A 182 2.76 11.51 -17.76
N GLN A 183 3.05 10.21 -17.81
CA GLN A 183 2.16 9.19 -17.23
C GLN A 183 2.01 9.37 -15.71
N HIS A 184 3.11 9.68 -15.03
CA HIS A 184 3.14 9.91 -13.58
C HIS A 184 2.22 11.07 -13.17
N VAL A 185 2.41 12.23 -13.82
CA VAL A 185 1.59 13.42 -13.59
C VAL A 185 0.11 13.17 -13.89
N LYS A 186 -0.21 12.49 -15.00
CA LYS A 186 -1.60 12.15 -15.36
C LYS A 186 -2.27 11.26 -14.32
N LEU A 187 -1.54 10.32 -13.71
CA LEU A 187 -2.09 9.47 -12.65
C LEU A 187 -2.38 10.27 -11.38
N ILE A 188 -1.49 11.18 -11.00
CA ILE A 188 -1.67 12.07 -9.84
C ILE A 188 -2.86 13.01 -10.09
N ASP A 189 -2.91 13.68 -11.23
CA ASP A 189 -4.02 14.56 -11.62
C ASP A 189 -5.37 13.84 -11.55
N LYS A 190 -5.44 12.66 -12.18
CA LYS A 190 -6.66 11.82 -12.12
C LYS A 190 -7.03 11.45 -10.70
N PHE A 191 -6.06 11.10 -9.85
CA PHE A 191 -6.32 10.76 -8.44
C PHE A 191 -6.92 11.94 -7.69
N TYR A 192 -6.34 13.14 -7.81
CA TYR A 192 -6.83 14.35 -7.14
C TYR A 192 -8.25 14.73 -7.63
N LYS A 193 -8.49 14.71 -8.93
CA LYS A 193 -9.81 14.97 -9.51
C LYS A 193 -10.87 13.99 -9.02
N THR A 194 -10.55 12.68 -9.04
CA THR A 194 -11.53 11.65 -8.71
C THR A 194 -11.75 11.45 -7.22
N LYS A 195 -10.78 11.74 -6.36
CA LYS A 195 -10.84 11.47 -4.92
C LYS A 195 -11.14 12.70 -4.09
N PHE A 196 -10.67 13.86 -4.51
CA PHE A 196 -10.82 15.10 -3.77
C PHE A 196 -11.65 16.15 -4.50
N ASN A 197 -12.02 15.90 -5.76
CA ASN A 197 -12.66 16.89 -6.64
C ASN A 197 -11.85 18.20 -6.71
N LYS A 198 -10.51 18.06 -6.82
CA LYS A 198 -9.56 19.21 -6.83
C LYS A 198 -8.60 19.05 -8.00
N LEU A 199 -8.19 20.19 -8.57
CA LEU A 199 -7.08 20.28 -9.51
C LEU A 199 -5.78 20.44 -8.71
N PRO A 200 -4.82 19.52 -8.81
CA PRO A 200 -3.55 19.67 -8.12
C PRO A 200 -2.66 20.70 -8.83
N ARG A 201 -1.94 21.52 -8.06
CA ARG A 201 -0.79 22.28 -8.55
C ARG A 201 0.43 21.37 -8.45
N ILE A 202 1.05 21.05 -9.58
CA ILE A 202 2.16 20.10 -9.64
C ILE A 202 3.43 20.84 -10.03
N ALA A 203 4.44 20.80 -9.16
CA ALA A 203 5.79 21.23 -9.47
C ALA A 203 6.64 19.99 -9.81
N ILE A 204 7.48 20.07 -10.82
CA ILE A 204 8.45 19.04 -11.18
C ILE A 204 9.83 19.62 -10.94
N THR A 205 10.60 18.99 -10.05
CA THR A 205 11.96 19.42 -9.72
C THR A 205 12.94 18.94 -10.81
N GLY A 206 14.06 19.64 -10.92
CA GLY A 206 15.19 19.17 -11.70
C GLY A 206 15.85 17.94 -11.07
N LEU A 207 16.79 17.34 -11.79
CA LEU A 207 17.58 16.20 -11.32
C LEU A 207 18.68 16.66 -10.35
N ASN A 208 19.18 17.87 -10.52
CA ASN A 208 20.17 18.49 -9.63
C ASN A 208 19.59 19.70 -8.90
N PRO A 209 20.20 20.15 -7.79
CA PRO A 209 19.66 21.26 -6.97
C PRO A 209 19.53 22.58 -7.70
N HIS A 210 20.38 22.85 -8.69
CA HIS A 210 20.37 24.09 -9.43
C HIS A 210 19.36 24.11 -10.59
N CYS A 211 18.87 22.93 -11.00
CA CYS A 211 17.95 22.76 -12.14
C CYS A 211 18.50 23.31 -13.46
N GLU A 212 19.78 23.63 -13.50
CA GLU A 212 20.51 24.19 -14.61
C GLU A 212 21.75 23.37 -14.89
N SER A 213 22.15 23.34 -16.12
CA SER A 213 23.38 22.73 -16.57
C SER A 213 23.96 23.53 -17.72
N ASN A 214 25.20 23.96 -17.58
CA ASN A 214 25.95 24.55 -18.69
C ASN A 214 26.37 23.49 -19.74
N PHE A 215 26.00 22.24 -19.49
CA PHE A 215 26.28 21.13 -20.40
C PHE A 215 25.16 20.98 -21.42
N LYS A 216 25.50 21.09 -22.69
CA LYS A 216 24.59 20.65 -23.77
C LYS A 216 24.19 19.20 -23.51
N ASN A 217 22.91 18.92 -23.43
CA ASN A 217 22.31 17.57 -23.24
C ASN A 217 21.98 17.18 -21.80
N SER A 218 21.72 18.14 -20.92
CA SER A 218 21.20 17.85 -19.59
C SER A 218 19.85 17.11 -19.61
N GLU A 219 19.52 16.38 -18.60
CA GLU A 219 18.21 15.74 -18.42
C GLU A 219 17.10 16.79 -18.33
N GLU A 220 17.39 17.96 -17.79
CA GLU A 220 16.46 19.10 -17.75
C GLU A 220 16.04 19.50 -19.15
N ASP A 221 17.01 19.80 -20.03
CA ASP A 221 16.74 20.30 -21.40
C ASP A 221 16.14 19.24 -22.30
N LYS A 222 16.64 18.01 -22.23
CA LYS A 222 16.22 16.94 -23.14
C LYS A 222 14.95 16.20 -22.73
N VAL A 223 14.68 16.15 -21.42
CA VAL A 223 13.63 15.30 -20.89
C VAL A 223 12.62 16.09 -20.06
N ILE A 224 13.06 16.80 -19.01
CA ILE A 224 12.15 17.36 -18.01
C ILE A 224 11.37 18.55 -18.60
N ILE A 225 12.05 19.55 -19.13
CA ILE A 225 11.41 20.75 -19.72
C ILE A 225 10.46 20.36 -20.87
N PRO A 226 10.85 19.52 -21.85
CA PRO A 226 9.92 19.09 -22.88
C PRO A 226 8.73 18.25 -22.37
N ALA A 227 8.90 17.52 -21.26
CA ALA A 227 7.78 16.81 -20.63
C ALA A 227 6.80 17.79 -19.99
N ILE A 228 7.30 18.82 -19.31
CA ILE A 228 6.47 19.88 -18.69
C ILE A 228 5.69 20.65 -19.75
N LYS A 229 6.33 21.02 -20.87
CA LYS A 229 5.66 21.74 -21.97
C LYS A 229 4.53 20.96 -22.62
N LYS A 230 4.52 19.63 -22.47
CA LYS A 230 3.49 18.72 -23.02
C LYS A 230 2.31 18.50 -22.06
N LEU A 231 2.45 18.82 -20.77
CA LEU A 231 1.44 18.61 -19.75
C LEU A 231 0.37 19.68 -19.72
#